data_1209e3ae88fd8b4c185b5e3cc0a9cfc2
#
_entry.id   1209e3ae88fd8b4c185b5e3cc0a9cfc2
#
_cell.length_a   1.000
_cell.length_b   1.000
_cell.length_c   1.000
_cell.angle_alpha   90.00
_cell.angle_beta   90.00
_cell.angle_gamma   90.00
#
_symmetry.space_group_name_H-M   'P 1'
#
loop_
_entity.id
_entity.type
_entity.pdbx_description
1 polymer ?
#
loop_
_entity_poly.entity_id
_entity_poly.type
_entity_poly.pdbx_seq_one_letter_code
_entity_poly.pdbx_strand_id
1 'polypeptide(L)'
;MLAQPQQAQAQQVVYRFSPVNQWDIPKTAAYWNPIIQYISQQSGVQLELKIGRTSADTTAYVLAQEVEFVFSNHLFSPERDKLGWKVFGRRTGPALQGQIAVLDNSPIRTLEELNKEDMVFAGPEAFVGYRVPQAELLNRGVDVNAVFAGNQNAAFAQLLAGKAKAVGSNSALIDGFTEKQGIKFRVLWTSESYLDLALMASSKVSTKDVRAVANAFIMMHKSKAGALILKQASESVGMDANSHFLQATDKDYESYRRFYATAPMAVR
;
A
#
# COMPACT_ATOMS: atom_id res chain seq x y z
N MET A 1 -55.84 7.08 25.66
CA MET A 1 -54.73 6.35 25.03
C MET A 1 -53.74 7.37 24.50
N LEU A 2 -52.62 7.54 25.18
CA LEU A 2 -51.52 8.44 24.72
C LEU A 2 -50.61 7.64 23.82
N ALA A 3 -50.50 8.01 22.55
CA ALA A 3 -49.58 7.42 21.62
C ALA A 3 -48.14 7.82 22.00
N GLN A 4 -47.29 6.84 22.31
CA GLN A 4 -45.86 7.07 22.49
C GLN A 4 -45.24 7.42 21.14
N PRO A 5 -44.39 8.45 21.05
CA PRO A 5 -43.66 8.74 19.81
C PRO A 5 -42.67 7.61 19.57
N GLN A 6 -42.83 6.91 18.46
CA GLN A 6 -41.83 5.99 17.92
C GLN A 6 -40.57 6.81 17.55
N GLN A 7 -39.54 6.72 18.38
CA GLN A 7 -38.21 7.26 18.01
C GLN A 7 -37.74 6.51 16.76
N ALA A 8 -37.73 7.19 15.63
CA ALA A 8 -37.08 6.70 14.44
C ALA A 8 -35.59 6.47 14.78
N GLN A 9 -35.16 5.22 14.87
CA GLN A 9 -33.75 4.88 14.94
C GLN A 9 -33.11 5.41 13.67
N ALA A 10 -32.29 6.46 13.79
CA ALA A 10 -31.48 6.93 12.71
C ALA A 10 -30.61 5.74 12.19
N GLN A 11 -30.79 5.37 10.95
CA GLN A 11 -30.05 4.27 10.34
C GLN A 11 -28.55 4.62 10.44
N GLN A 12 -27.80 3.84 11.21
CA GLN A 12 -26.36 4.08 11.41
C GLN A 12 -25.66 3.89 10.07
N VAL A 13 -24.97 4.93 9.61
CA VAL A 13 -24.20 4.88 8.36
C VAL A 13 -23.04 3.92 8.56
N VAL A 14 -22.90 2.97 7.64
CA VAL A 14 -21.79 2.02 7.59
C VAL A 14 -20.85 2.42 6.45
N TYR A 15 -19.61 2.69 6.77
CA TYR A 15 -18.58 2.97 5.77
C TYR A 15 -17.72 1.74 5.52
N ARG A 16 -17.24 1.60 4.30
CA ARG A 16 -16.36 0.49 3.91
C ARG A 16 -14.90 0.94 3.87
N PHE A 17 -14.05 0.12 4.46
CA PHE A 17 -12.60 0.29 4.49
C PHE A 17 -11.95 -0.78 3.61
N SER A 18 -11.10 -0.38 2.66
CA SER A 18 -10.38 -1.31 1.79
C SER A 18 -8.87 -1.07 1.82
N PRO A 19 -8.07 -2.04 2.29
CA PRO A 19 -6.63 -1.97 2.21
C PRO A 19 -6.13 -2.51 0.86
N VAL A 20 -5.05 -1.95 0.35
CA VAL A 20 -4.24 -2.61 -0.69
C VAL A 20 -3.69 -3.91 -0.11
N ASN A 21 -3.80 -5.00 -0.86
CA ASN A 21 -3.35 -6.31 -0.42
C ASN A 21 -1.81 -6.38 -0.40
N GLN A 22 -1.25 -6.39 0.80
CA GLN A 22 0.17 -6.68 1.03
C GLN A 22 0.40 -8.19 1.19
N TRP A 23 -0.65 -8.94 1.54
CA TRP A 23 -0.67 -10.39 1.76
C TRP A 23 -1.85 -11.05 1.04
N ASP A 24 -1.97 -12.36 1.15
CA ASP A 24 -3.16 -13.10 0.74
C ASP A 24 -4.41 -12.65 1.54
N ILE A 25 -5.60 -13.00 1.04
CA ILE A 25 -6.88 -12.58 1.65
C ILE A 25 -6.99 -13.02 3.12
N PRO A 26 -6.68 -14.29 3.50
CA PRO A 26 -6.76 -14.71 4.90
C PRO A 26 -5.86 -13.89 5.83
N LYS A 27 -4.62 -13.62 5.46
CA LYS A 27 -3.70 -12.80 6.26
C LYS A 27 -4.13 -11.34 6.29
N THR A 28 -4.60 -10.78 5.17
CA THR A 28 -5.15 -9.43 5.12
C THR A 28 -6.34 -9.30 6.07
N ALA A 29 -7.24 -10.28 6.10
CA ALA A 29 -8.36 -10.30 7.02
C ALA A 29 -7.92 -10.47 8.48
N ALA A 30 -6.96 -11.35 8.77
CA ALA A 30 -6.43 -11.57 10.11
C ALA A 30 -5.77 -10.29 10.69
N TYR A 31 -5.10 -9.52 9.85
CA TYR A 31 -4.52 -8.23 10.25
C TYR A 31 -5.60 -7.15 10.46
N TRP A 32 -6.49 -6.95 9.48
CA TRP A 32 -7.36 -5.77 9.46
C TRP A 32 -8.67 -5.94 10.25
N ASN A 33 -9.27 -7.13 10.33
CA ASN A 33 -10.55 -7.32 11.04
C ASN A 33 -10.50 -6.84 12.50
N PRO A 34 -9.55 -7.29 13.34
CA PRO A 34 -9.51 -6.84 14.74
C PRO A 34 -9.22 -5.34 14.86
N ILE A 35 -8.44 -4.77 13.94
CA ILE A 35 -8.16 -3.33 13.91
C ILE A 35 -9.43 -2.56 13.57
N ILE A 36 -10.12 -2.89 12.49
CA ILE A 36 -11.34 -2.21 12.04
C ILE A 36 -12.46 -2.32 13.07
N GLN A 37 -12.60 -3.48 13.71
CA GLN A 37 -13.56 -3.66 14.82
C GLN A 37 -13.24 -2.72 15.99
N TYR A 38 -11.99 -2.63 16.40
CA TYR A 38 -11.56 -1.72 17.46
C TYR A 38 -11.81 -0.25 17.08
N ILE A 39 -11.44 0.15 15.83
CA ILE A 39 -11.65 1.50 15.35
C ILE A 39 -13.14 1.85 15.34
N SER A 40 -14.02 0.95 14.89
CA SER A 40 -15.47 1.16 14.93
C SER A 40 -15.98 1.41 16.35
N GLN A 41 -15.52 0.61 17.31
CA GLN A 41 -15.91 0.75 18.72
C GLN A 41 -15.41 2.07 19.33
N GLN A 42 -14.17 2.47 19.05
CA GLN A 42 -13.57 3.66 19.66
C GLN A 42 -14.04 4.97 19.01
N SER A 43 -14.29 4.95 17.70
CA SER A 43 -14.75 6.14 16.97
C SER A 43 -16.26 6.36 17.04
N GLY A 44 -17.04 5.32 17.32
CA GLY A 44 -18.49 5.32 17.16
C GLY A 44 -18.96 5.33 15.69
N VAL A 45 -18.02 5.21 14.75
CA VAL A 45 -18.28 5.15 13.31
C VAL A 45 -18.18 3.71 12.85
N GLN A 46 -19.27 3.17 12.31
CA GLN A 46 -19.29 1.78 11.87
C GLN A 46 -18.49 1.61 10.58
N LEU A 47 -17.46 0.76 10.65
CA LEU A 47 -16.62 0.39 9.52
C LEU A 47 -16.77 -1.10 9.20
N GLU A 48 -16.79 -1.42 7.89
CA GLU A 48 -16.74 -2.78 7.37
C GLU A 48 -15.53 -2.96 6.47
N LEU A 49 -14.81 -4.08 6.63
CA LEU A 49 -13.66 -4.41 5.81
C LEU A 49 -14.10 -4.97 4.46
N LYS A 50 -13.63 -4.35 3.36
CA LYS A 50 -13.80 -4.82 2.00
C LYS A 50 -12.45 -5.18 1.40
N ILE A 51 -12.15 -6.47 1.24
CA ILE A 51 -10.88 -6.97 0.71
C ILE A 51 -11.04 -7.34 -0.75
N GLY A 52 -10.15 -6.82 -1.60
CA GLY A 52 -10.01 -7.25 -2.98
C GLY A 52 -9.22 -8.56 -3.12
N ARG A 53 -9.26 -9.18 -4.27
CA ARG A 53 -8.42 -10.36 -4.60
C ARG A 53 -6.99 -9.96 -4.94
N THR A 54 -6.83 -8.75 -5.47
CA THR A 54 -5.54 -8.15 -5.83
C THR A 54 -5.43 -6.73 -5.27
N SER A 55 -4.23 -6.18 -5.24
CA SER A 55 -4.01 -4.79 -4.82
C SER A 55 -4.70 -3.77 -5.74
N ALA A 56 -4.90 -4.11 -7.01
CA ALA A 56 -5.61 -3.27 -7.97
C ALA A 56 -7.12 -3.17 -7.67
N ASP A 57 -7.71 -4.16 -7.00
CA ASP A 57 -9.14 -4.15 -6.67
C ASP A 57 -9.50 -3.00 -5.72
N THR A 58 -8.60 -2.64 -4.77
CA THR A 58 -8.81 -1.46 -3.91
C THR A 58 -8.96 -0.19 -4.74
N THR A 59 -8.13 -0.01 -5.78
CA THR A 59 -8.27 1.12 -6.71
C THR A 59 -9.58 1.04 -7.47
N ALA A 60 -9.98 -0.14 -7.95
CA ALA A 60 -11.24 -0.34 -8.64
C ALA A 60 -12.44 0.02 -7.75
N TYR A 61 -12.44 -0.37 -6.48
CA TYR A 61 -13.48 0.01 -5.51
C TYR A 61 -13.55 1.52 -5.28
N VAL A 62 -12.40 2.22 -5.23
CA VAL A 62 -12.35 3.68 -5.14
C VAL A 62 -12.99 4.32 -6.38
N LEU A 63 -12.60 3.88 -7.58
CA LEU A 63 -13.13 4.41 -8.83
C LEU A 63 -14.62 4.14 -9.00
N ALA A 64 -15.10 2.98 -8.54
CA ALA A 64 -16.52 2.61 -8.52
C ALA A 64 -17.29 3.27 -7.35
N GLN A 65 -16.61 4.04 -6.49
CA GLN A 65 -17.20 4.68 -5.30
C GLN A 65 -17.85 3.69 -4.31
N GLU A 66 -17.24 2.51 -4.19
CA GLU A 66 -17.73 1.42 -3.37
C GLU A 66 -17.09 1.38 -1.98
N VAL A 67 -16.16 2.27 -1.68
CA VAL A 67 -15.47 2.39 -0.40
C VAL A 67 -15.28 3.84 0.00
N GLU A 68 -15.23 4.11 1.29
CA GLU A 68 -15.11 5.46 1.86
C GLU A 68 -13.76 5.69 2.57
N PHE A 69 -13.11 4.62 3.00
CA PHE A 69 -11.77 4.65 3.60
C PHE A 69 -10.86 3.64 2.92
N VAL A 70 -9.59 3.96 2.78
CA VAL A 70 -8.59 3.05 2.20
C VAL A 70 -7.25 3.12 2.93
N PHE A 71 -6.48 2.04 2.82
CA PHE A 71 -5.05 2.02 3.13
C PHE A 71 -4.30 1.77 1.82
N SER A 72 -3.82 2.85 1.18
CA SER A 72 -3.34 2.81 -0.21
C SER A 72 -2.35 3.92 -0.50
N ASN A 73 -1.52 3.73 -1.51
CA ASN A 73 -0.70 4.76 -2.15
C ASN A 73 -1.01 4.90 -3.66
N HIS A 74 -2.12 4.31 -4.12
CA HIS A 74 -2.50 4.30 -5.54
C HIS A 74 -3.28 5.54 -6.00
N LEU A 75 -3.56 6.51 -5.09
CA LEU A 75 -4.50 7.60 -5.34
C LEU A 75 -3.84 8.97 -5.59
N PHE A 76 -2.53 9.01 -5.79
CA PHE A 76 -1.79 10.26 -5.93
C PHE A 76 -1.51 10.69 -7.39
N SER A 77 -1.97 9.92 -8.38
CA SER A 77 -1.90 10.38 -9.78
C SER A 77 -2.84 11.56 -10.02
N PRO A 78 -2.56 12.45 -10.99
CA PRO A 78 -3.37 13.66 -11.21
C PRO A 78 -4.86 13.39 -11.43
N GLU A 79 -5.21 12.28 -12.09
CA GLU A 79 -6.60 11.89 -12.33
C GLU A 79 -7.28 11.40 -11.06
N ARG A 80 -6.56 10.60 -10.26
CA ARG A 80 -7.09 10.03 -9.00
C ARG A 80 -7.10 11.05 -7.86
N ASP A 81 -6.15 11.99 -7.84
CA ASP A 81 -6.11 13.09 -6.85
C ASP A 81 -7.35 13.99 -6.95
N LYS A 82 -7.91 14.16 -8.17
CA LYS A 82 -9.18 14.89 -8.40
C LYS A 82 -10.39 14.24 -7.72
N LEU A 83 -10.32 12.98 -7.31
CA LEU A 83 -11.38 12.32 -6.54
C LEU A 83 -11.52 12.87 -5.12
N GLY A 84 -10.57 13.71 -4.67
CA GLY A 84 -10.64 14.43 -3.41
C GLY A 84 -10.37 13.59 -2.17
N TRP A 85 -9.70 12.44 -2.29
CA TRP A 85 -9.26 11.65 -1.16
C TRP A 85 -8.21 12.41 -0.35
N LYS A 86 -8.30 12.30 0.99
CA LYS A 86 -7.42 12.99 1.91
C LYS A 86 -6.70 12.03 2.83
N VAL A 87 -5.39 12.22 2.98
CA VAL A 87 -4.57 11.49 3.93
C VAL A 87 -4.86 11.96 5.34
N PHE A 88 -5.07 11.02 6.26
CA PHE A 88 -5.23 11.32 7.70
C PHE A 88 -4.24 10.54 8.58
N GLY A 89 -3.54 9.55 8.05
CA GLY A 89 -2.59 8.77 8.82
C GLY A 89 -1.74 7.83 7.95
N ARG A 90 -0.80 7.16 8.61
CA ARG A 90 0.04 6.11 8.02
C ARG A 90 0.43 5.09 9.08
N ARG A 91 0.90 3.93 8.66
CA ARG A 91 1.53 2.96 9.57
C ARG A 91 2.99 3.38 9.82
N THR A 92 3.53 3.06 11.02
CA THR A 92 4.96 3.15 11.30
C THR A 92 5.75 2.24 10.37
N GLY A 93 6.94 2.65 10.04
CA GLY A 93 7.85 1.90 9.18
C GLY A 93 8.86 2.84 8.53
N PRO A 94 9.97 2.30 8.02
CA PRO A 94 10.92 3.07 7.26
C PRO A 94 10.27 3.58 5.97
N ALA A 95 10.81 4.66 5.43
CA ALA A 95 10.51 5.04 4.07
C ALA A 95 11.08 3.97 3.10
N LEU A 96 10.38 3.73 2.02
CA LEU A 96 10.70 2.71 1.03
C LEU A 96 11.40 3.34 -0.18
N GLN A 97 12.36 2.64 -0.75
CA GLN A 97 13.01 3.04 -1.97
C GLN A 97 12.71 2.00 -3.06
N GLY A 98 12.44 2.47 -4.27
CA GLY A 98 12.35 1.61 -5.44
C GLY A 98 13.75 1.12 -5.81
N GLN A 99 13.87 -0.16 -6.08
CA GLN A 99 15.13 -0.76 -6.48
C GLN A 99 14.96 -1.61 -7.73
N ILE A 100 16.00 -1.60 -8.56
CA ILE A 100 16.20 -2.53 -9.66
C ILE A 100 17.35 -3.44 -9.24
N ALA A 101 17.07 -4.74 -9.14
CA ALA A 101 18.04 -5.71 -8.68
C ALA A 101 18.13 -6.91 -9.63
N VAL A 102 19.33 -7.49 -9.68
CA VAL A 102 19.65 -8.75 -10.36
C VAL A 102 20.21 -9.74 -9.34
N LEU A 103 20.29 -11.01 -9.69
CA LEU A 103 21.02 -11.99 -8.86
C LEU A 103 22.50 -11.58 -8.80
N ASP A 104 23.16 -11.81 -7.67
CA ASP A 104 24.57 -11.43 -7.48
C ASP A 104 25.52 -12.03 -8.52
N ASN A 105 25.24 -13.24 -8.97
CA ASN A 105 25.99 -13.93 -10.03
C ASN A 105 25.58 -13.53 -11.46
N SER A 106 24.62 -12.61 -11.65
CA SER A 106 24.21 -12.13 -12.96
C SER A 106 25.39 -11.45 -13.69
N PRO A 107 25.55 -11.62 -15.01
CA PRO A 107 26.52 -10.86 -15.79
C PRO A 107 26.16 -9.38 -15.89
N ILE A 108 24.88 -9.01 -15.74
CA ILE A 108 24.36 -7.65 -15.88
C ILE A 108 24.87 -6.77 -14.72
N ARG A 109 25.48 -5.63 -15.07
CA ARG A 109 26.11 -4.68 -14.14
C ARG A 109 25.51 -3.29 -14.17
N THR A 110 24.86 -2.91 -15.27
CA THR A 110 24.28 -1.57 -15.49
C THR A 110 22.82 -1.66 -15.89
N LEU A 111 22.10 -0.55 -15.81
CA LEU A 111 20.70 -0.47 -16.25
C LEU A 111 20.58 -0.61 -17.77
N GLU A 112 21.55 -0.09 -18.50
CA GLU A 112 21.58 -0.10 -19.97
C GLU A 112 21.65 -1.53 -20.52
N GLU A 113 22.29 -2.45 -19.80
CA GLU A 113 22.35 -3.88 -20.17
C GLU A 113 21.01 -4.62 -19.99
N LEU A 114 20.03 -3.99 -19.36
CA LEU A 114 18.66 -4.51 -19.28
C LEU A 114 17.81 -4.21 -20.52
N ASN A 115 18.34 -3.45 -21.48
CA ASN A 115 17.58 -3.08 -22.67
C ASN A 115 17.11 -4.31 -23.45
N LYS A 116 15.77 -4.42 -23.67
CA LYS A 116 15.07 -5.56 -24.30
C LYS A 116 15.10 -6.86 -23.51
N GLU A 117 15.61 -6.86 -22.29
CA GLU A 117 15.54 -8.02 -21.39
C GLU A 117 14.20 -8.09 -20.64
N ASP A 118 13.84 -9.30 -20.20
CA ASP A 118 12.68 -9.51 -19.35
C ASP A 118 12.98 -9.05 -17.93
N MET A 119 12.15 -8.12 -17.43
CA MET A 119 12.20 -7.65 -16.06
C MET A 119 10.88 -7.89 -15.37
N VAL A 120 10.90 -8.51 -14.18
CA VAL A 120 9.71 -8.90 -13.46
C VAL A 120 9.35 -7.92 -12.35
N PHE A 121 8.05 -7.67 -12.20
CA PHE A 121 7.45 -6.80 -11.19
C PHE A 121 6.27 -7.51 -10.52
N ALA A 122 5.88 -7.05 -9.33
CA ALA A 122 4.72 -7.59 -8.64
C ALA A 122 3.41 -7.31 -9.39
N GLY A 123 3.24 -6.09 -9.91
CA GLY A 123 2.03 -5.69 -10.64
C GLY A 123 2.08 -4.22 -11.08
N PRO A 124 1.18 -3.81 -11.98
CA PRO A 124 1.20 -2.47 -12.60
C PRO A 124 0.84 -1.34 -11.62
N GLU A 125 0.16 -1.65 -10.51
CA GLU A 125 -0.18 -0.65 -9.48
C GLU A 125 0.92 -0.49 -8.42
N ALA A 126 1.97 -1.32 -8.42
CA ALA A 126 3.06 -1.24 -7.46
C ALA A 126 3.88 0.03 -7.68
N PHE A 127 3.59 1.10 -6.91
CA PHE A 127 4.23 2.40 -7.10
C PHE A 127 5.76 2.31 -6.94
N VAL A 128 6.23 1.98 -5.75
CA VAL A 128 7.68 1.93 -5.45
C VAL A 128 8.36 0.75 -6.15
N GLY A 129 7.65 -0.37 -6.33
CA GLY A 129 8.22 -1.58 -6.92
C GLY A 129 8.15 -1.66 -8.45
N TYR A 130 7.32 -0.84 -9.10
CA TYR A 130 7.19 -0.84 -10.57
C TYR A 130 7.25 0.56 -11.17
N ARG A 131 6.31 1.46 -10.82
CA ARG A 131 6.21 2.76 -11.51
C ARG A 131 7.49 3.60 -11.40
N VAL A 132 8.09 3.63 -10.22
CA VAL A 132 9.32 4.38 -9.96
C VAL A 132 10.53 3.76 -10.68
N PRO A 133 10.84 2.45 -10.58
CA PRO A 133 11.86 1.81 -11.37
C PRO A 133 11.66 1.94 -12.88
N GLN A 134 10.44 1.74 -13.36
CA GLN A 134 10.13 1.84 -14.79
C GLN A 134 10.30 3.27 -15.32
N ALA A 135 9.97 4.28 -14.52
CA ALA A 135 10.21 5.67 -14.89
C ALA A 135 11.70 5.95 -15.09
N GLU A 136 12.57 5.44 -14.22
CA GLU A 136 14.02 5.58 -14.35
C GLU A 136 14.54 4.93 -15.63
N LEU A 137 14.11 3.70 -15.91
CA LEU A 137 14.50 2.99 -17.14
C LEU A 137 14.10 3.78 -18.39
N LEU A 138 12.85 4.24 -18.45
CA LEU A 138 12.34 5.04 -19.56
C LEU A 138 13.11 6.37 -19.72
N ASN A 139 13.45 7.05 -18.62
CA ASN A 139 14.22 8.29 -18.66
C ASN A 139 15.65 8.09 -19.20
N ARG A 140 16.20 6.88 -19.03
CA ARG A 140 17.52 6.49 -19.59
C ARG A 140 17.41 5.92 -21.01
N GLY A 141 16.22 5.80 -21.55
CA GLY A 141 16.02 5.16 -22.87
C GLY A 141 16.20 3.63 -22.83
N VAL A 142 16.10 3.02 -21.66
CA VAL A 142 16.17 1.56 -21.49
C VAL A 142 14.74 1.00 -21.56
N ASP A 143 14.50 0.17 -22.55
CA ASP A 143 13.20 -0.45 -22.83
C ASP A 143 13.23 -1.92 -22.45
N VAL A 144 12.59 -2.27 -21.33
CA VAL A 144 12.51 -3.64 -20.81
C VAL A 144 11.18 -4.29 -21.15
N ASN A 145 11.16 -5.61 -21.27
CA ASN A 145 9.92 -6.38 -21.34
C ASN A 145 9.35 -6.56 -19.93
N ALA A 146 8.39 -5.72 -19.54
CA ALA A 146 7.79 -5.76 -18.21
C ALA A 146 6.88 -6.97 -18.04
N VAL A 147 7.21 -7.87 -17.12
CA VAL A 147 6.44 -9.05 -16.75
C VAL A 147 5.80 -8.86 -15.37
N PHE A 148 4.49 -9.04 -15.24
CA PHE A 148 3.78 -8.91 -13.97
C PHE A 148 3.46 -10.29 -13.39
N ALA A 149 4.02 -10.57 -12.21
CA ALA A 149 3.91 -11.87 -11.56
C ALA A 149 2.69 -12.01 -10.61
N GLY A 150 1.95 -10.92 -10.39
CA GLY A 150 0.77 -10.88 -9.52
C GLY A 150 1.07 -10.54 -8.06
N ASN A 151 2.25 -10.89 -7.56
CA ASN A 151 2.74 -10.51 -6.23
C ASN A 151 4.28 -10.57 -6.18
N GLN A 152 4.86 -10.04 -5.10
CA GLN A 152 6.31 -9.92 -4.97
C GLN A 152 7.03 -11.26 -4.84
N ASN A 153 6.45 -12.21 -4.10
CA ASN A 153 7.07 -13.55 -3.94
C ASN A 153 7.14 -14.27 -5.28
N ALA A 154 6.10 -14.18 -6.10
CA ALA A 154 6.09 -14.74 -7.45
C ALA A 154 7.10 -14.03 -8.37
N ALA A 155 7.31 -12.72 -8.22
CA ALA A 155 8.33 -11.99 -8.96
C ALA A 155 9.75 -12.49 -8.62
N PHE A 156 10.08 -12.63 -7.35
CA PHE A 156 11.36 -13.22 -6.93
C PHE A 156 11.53 -14.66 -7.43
N ALA A 157 10.47 -15.47 -7.35
CA ALA A 157 10.52 -16.85 -7.85
C ALA A 157 10.81 -16.92 -9.37
N GLN A 158 10.26 -16.01 -10.18
CA GLN A 158 10.56 -15.94 -11.61
C GLN A 158 12.00 -15.52 -11.88
N LEU A 159 12.54 -14.55 -11.12
CA LEU A 159 13.95 -14.15 -11.22
C LEU A 159 14.87 -15.33 -10.89
N LEU A 160 14.61 -16.06 -9.79
CA LEU A 160 15.39 -17.22 -9.37
C LEU A 160 15.33 -18.37 -10.39
N ALA A 161 14.19 -18.55 -11.05
CA ALA A 161 14.01 -19.55 -12.10
C ALA A 161 14.66 -19.14 -13.45
N GLY A 162 15.30 -17.96 -13.51
CA GLY A 162 15.92 -17.45 -14.74
C GLY A 162 14.92 -17.01 -15.82
N LYS A 163 13.64 -16.87 -15.48
CA LYS A 163 12.56 -16.42 -16.39
C LYS A 163 12.59 -14.91 -16.62
N ALA A 164 13.29 -14.18 -15.77
CA ALA A 164 13.56 -12.77 -15.93
C ALA A 164 15.01 -12.49 -15.53
N LYS A 165 15.59 -11.40 -16.06
CA LYS A 165 16.97 -11.00 -15.80
C LYS A 165 17.10 -10.07 -14.61
N ALA A 166 16.05 -9.31 -14.31
CA ALA A 166 16.01 -8.36 -13.20
C ALA A 166 14.62 -8.34 -12.53
N VAL A 167 14.57 -7.79 -11.34
CA VAL A 167 13.33 -7.53 -10.60
C VAL A 167 13.24 -6.05 -10.19
N GLY A 168 12.05 -5.49 -10.32
CA GLY A 168 11.68 -4.23 -9.68
C GLY A 168 10.96 -4.49 -8.38
N SER A 169 11.45 -3.91 -7.29
CA SER A 169 10.89 -4.10 -5.94
C SER A 169 11.14 -2.89 -5.05
N ASN A 170 10.63 -2.91 -3.83
CA ASN A 170 11.08 -1.96 -2.81
C ASN A 170 12.23 -2.55 -1.97
N SER A 171 13.04 -1.68 -1.39
CA SER A 171 14.24 -2.03 -0.61
C SER A 171 13.95 -3.02 0.52
N ALA A 172 12.88 -2.81 1.30
CA ALA A 172 12.55 -3.68 2.43
C ALA A 172 12.21 -5.12 2.01
N LEU A 173 11.63 -5.30 0.82
CA LEU A 173 11.30 -6.63 0.30
C LEU A 173 12.55 -7.35 -0.23
N ILE A 174 13.48 -6.64 -0.86
CA ILE A 174 14.77 -7.21 -1.30
C ILE A 174 15.58 -7.64 -0.08
N ASP A 175 15.72 -6.77 0.92
CA ASP A 175 16.45 -7.06 2.15
C ASP A 175 15.82 -8.25 2.90
N GLY A 176 14.51 -8.22 3.10
CA GLY A 176 13.79 -9.30 3.77
C GLY A 176 13.83 -10.64 3.03
N PHE A 177 13.90 -10.63 1.70
CA PHE A 177 14.04 -11.85 0.92
C PHE A 177 15.47 -12.40 1.03
N THR A 178 16.48 -11.52 1.00
CA THR A 178 17.89 -11.86 1.24
C THR A 178 18.07 -12.52 2.60
N GLU A 179 17.54 -11.91 3.65
CA GLU A 179 17.64 -12.43 5.02
C GLU A 179 16.97 -13.79 5.19
N LYS A 180 15.75 -13.97 4.64
CA LYS A 180 14.96 -15.20 4.82
C LYS A 180 15.43 -16.37 3.97
N GLN A 181 15.93 -16.10 2.76
CA GLN A 181 16.26 -17.14 1.77
C GLN A 181 17.77 -17.32 1.57
N GLY A 182 18.60 -16.44 2.14
CA GLY A 182 20.05 -16.45 1.94
C GLY A 182 20.49 -16.11 0.51
N ILE A 183 19.59 -15.55 -0.31
CA ILE A 183 19.85 -15.21 -1.69
C ILE A 183 20.43 -13.81 -1.76
N LYS A 184 21.56 -13.66 -2.49
CA LYS A 184 22.21 -12.37 -2.66
C LYS A 184 21.76 -11.71 -3.96
N PHE A 185 21.41 -10.44 -3.83
CA PHE A 185 21.09 -9.57 -4.96
C PHE A 185 22.17 -8.51 -5.12
N ARG A 186 22.37 -8.09 -6.37
CA ARG A 186 23.08 -6.86 -6.71
C ARG A 186 22.04 -5.82 -7.09
N VAL A 187 21.99 -4.72 -6.34
CA VAL A 187 21.14 -3.57 -6.65
C VAL A 187 21.87 -2.72 -7.70
N LEU A 188 21.24 -2.56 -8.86
CA LEU A 188 21.74 -1.73 -9.96
C LEU A 188 21.35 -0.27 -9.81
N TRP A 189 20.21 -0.01 -9.15
CA TRP A 189 19.69 1.33 -8.94
C TRP A 189 18.74 1.41 -7.74
N THR A 190 18.74 2.58 -7.08
CA THR A 190 17.88 2.89 -5.94
C THR A 190 17.29 4.29 -6.09
N SER A 191 16.00 4.44 -5.88
CA SER A 191 15.29 5.72 -5.95
C SER A 191 15.46 6.59 -4.72
N GLU A 192 14.89 7.81 -4.77
CA GLU A 192 14.55 8.55 -3.57
C GLU A 192 13.59 7.75 -2.68
N SER A 193 13.43 8.21 -1.43
CA SER A 193 12.57 7.55 -0.45
C SER A 193 11.12 8.02 -0.55
N TYR A 194 10.19 7.07 -0.41
CA TYR A 194 8.74 7.29 -0.36
C TYR A 194 8.17 6.73 0.94
N LEU A 195 7.22 7.41 1.55
CA LEU A 195 6.45 6.82 2.64
C LEU A 195 5.61 5.64 2.11
N ASP A 196 5.36 4.66 2.97
CA ASP A 196 4.51 3.51 2.62
C ASP A 196 3.02 3.94 2.48
N LEU A 197 2.13 2.98 2.44
CA LEU A 197 0.69 3.18 2.24
C LEU A 197 0.09 4.21 3.22
N ALA A 198 -0.80 5.05 2.73
CA ALA A 198 -1.52 6.06 3.48
C ALA A 198 -2.90 5.56 3.92
N LEU A 199 -3.31 5.93 5.13
CA LEU A 199 -4.72 5.91 5.53
C LEU A 199 -5.40 7.15 4.93
N MET A 200 -6.41 6.93 4.09
CA MET A 200 -7.10 7.99 3.38
C MET A 200 -8.61 7.86 3.54
N ALA A 201 -9.29 8.99 3.51
CA ALA A 201 -10.74 9.10 3.52
C ALA A 201 -11.25 9.81 2.26
N SER A 202 -12.38 9.36 1.74
CA SER A 202 -13.12 10.03 0.67
C SER A 202 -13.66 11.39 1.14
N SER A 203 -13.68 12.37 0.25
CA SER A 203 -14.34 13.67 0.50
C SER A 203 -15.84 13.57 0.78
N LYS A 204 -16.46 12.41 0.52
CA LYS A 204 -17.88 12.14 0.83
C LYS A 204 -18.14 11.82 2.29
N VAL A 205 -17.11 11.46 3.07
CA VAL A 205 -17.25 11.18 4.50
C VAL A 205 -17.31 12.50 5.27
N SER A 206 -18.19 12.60 6.25
CA SER A 206 -18.28 13.80 7.06
C SER A 206 -16.95 14.10 7.78
N THR A 207 -16.59 15.37 7.91
CA THR A 207 -15.36 15.77 8.63
C THR A 207 -15.36 15.27 10.08
N LYS A 208 -16.53 15.17 10.71
CA LYS A 208 -16.70 14.63 12.06
C LYS A 208 -16.27 13.16 12.10
N ASP A 209 -16.77 12.35 11.16
CA ASP A 209 -16.49 10.91 11.12
C ASP A 209 -15.02 10.64 10.73
N VAL A 210 -14.47 11.39 9.77
CA VAL A 210 -13.04 11.32 9.45
C VAL A 210 -12.18 11.58 10.68
N ARG A 211 -12.48 12.64 11.45
CA ARG A 211 -11.71 12.96 12.67
C ARG A 211 -11.84 11.86 13.73
N ALA A 212 -13.03 11.30 13.92
CA ALA A 212 -13.25 10.23 14.90
C ALA A 212 -12.45 8.98 14.53
N VAL A 213 -12.51 8.55 13.26
CA VAL A 213 -11.77 7.40 12.73
C VAL A 213 -10.26 7.65 12.80
N ALA A 214 -9.79 8.81 12.36
CA ALA A 214 -8.37 9.17 12.40
C ALA A 214 -7.82 9.14 13.84
N ASN A 215 -8.54 9.76 14.79
CA ASN A 215 -8.14 9.75 16.19
C ASN A 215 -8.09 8.33 16.76
N ALA A 216 -9.07 7.49 16.44
CA ALA A 216 -9.09 6.10 16.89
C ALA A 216 -7.87 5.32 16.37
N PHE A 217 -7.48 5.47 15.11
CA PHE A 217 -6.26 4.86 14.55
C PHE A 217 -5.00 5.35 15.27
N ILE A 218 -4.82 6.68 15.37
CA ILE A 218 -3.59 7.29 15.91
C ILE A 218 -3.42 7.00 17.40
N MET A 219 -4.52 6.95 18.15
CA MET A 219 -4.49 6.70 19.59
C MET A 219 -4.53 5.22 19.96
N MET A 220 -4.75 4.32 19.00
CA MET A 220 -4.93 2.89 19.26
C MET A 220 -3.80 2.28 20.10
N HIS A 221 -2.55 2.58 19.76
CA HIS A 221 -1.36 2.05 20.46
C HIS A 221 -1.21 2.57 21.89
N LYS A 222 -1.91 3.63 22.29
CA LYS A 222 -1.82 4.21 23.63
C LYS A 222 -2.75 3.51 24.64
N SER A 223 -3.74 2.76 24.19
CA SER A 223 -4.56 1.95 25.06
C SER A 223 -4.01 0.53 25.20
N LYS A 224 -4.15 -0.09 26.36
CA LYS A 224 -3.69 -1.47 26.59
C LYS A 224 -4.34 -2.47 25.62
N ALA A 225 -5.63 -2.33 25.38
CA ALA A 225 -6.39 -3.19 24.46
C ALA A 225 -5.94 -2.98 22.99
N GLY A 226 -5.84 -1.72 22.55
CA GLY A 226 -5.42 -1.39 21.20
C GLY A 226 -3.97 -1.81 20.91
N ALA A 227 -3.04 -1.59 21.86
CA ALA A 227 -1.66 -2.04 21.72
C ALA A 227 -1.55 -3.57 21.58
N LEU A 228 -2.35 -4.32 22.35
CA LEU A 228 -2.39 -5.78 22.26
C LEU A 228 -2.92 -6.24 20.89
N ILE A 229 -4.00 -5.63 20.39
CA ILE A 229 -4.58 -5.93 19.06
C ILE A 229 -3.55 -5.65 17.96
N LEU A 230 -2.87 -4.49 18.00
CA LEU A 230 -1.85 -4.13 17.00
C LEU A 230 -0.69 -5.13 17.01
N LYS A 231 -0.21 -5.51 18.20
CA LYS A 231 0.84 -6.52 18.34
C LYS A 231 0.44 -7.84 17.71
N GLN A 232 -0.70 -8.40 18.10
CA GLN A 232 -1.19 -9.69 17.59
C GLN A 232 -1.45 -9.66 16.08
N ALA A 233 -2.07 -8.58 15.57
CA ALA A 233 -2.29 -8.39 14.16
C ALA A 233 -0.97 -8.34 13.38
N SER A 234 0.02 -7.60 13.87
CA SER A 234 1.35 -7.49 13.23
C SER A 234 2.08 -8.82 13.22
N GLU A 235 2.11 -9.53 14.34
CA GLU A 235 2.74 -10.86 14.46
C GLU A 235 2.09 -11.89 13.52
N SER A 236 0.76 -11.83 13.33
CA SER A 236 0.03 -12.75 12.44
C SER A 236 0.47 -12.69 10.97
N VAL A 237 1.07 -11.59 10.56
CA VAL A 237 1.56 -11.37 9.19
C VAL A 237 3.08 -11.21 9.11
N GLY A 238 3.79 -11.44 10.22
CA GLY A 238 5.25 -11.37 10.28
C GLY A 238 5.82 -9.95 10.24
N MET A 239 5.06 -8.97 10.73
CA MET A 239 5.49 -7.59 10.91
C MET A 239 6.05 -7.33 12.30
N ASP A 240 6.73 -6.19 12.46
CA ASP A 240 7.19 -5.71 13.76
C ASP A 240 5.98 -5.57 14.72
N ALA A 241 6.11 -6.22 15.89
CA ALA A 241 5.12 -6.21 16.96
C ALA A 241 4.79 -4.81 17.49
N ASN A 242 5.70 -3.84 17.31
CA ASN A 242 5.52 -2.45 17.71
C ASN A 242 4.89 -1.57 16.60
N SER A 243 4.53 -2.15 15.45
CA SER A 243 3.86 -1.42 14.38
C SER A 243 2.56 -0.79 14.87
N HIS A 244 2.38 0.49 14.59
CA HIS A 244 1.19 1.25 14.95
C HIS A 244 0.91 2.34 13.91
N PHE A 245 -0.15 3.11 14.12
CA PHE A 245 -0.52 4.19 13.21
C PHE A 245 -0.09 5.55 13.75
N LEU A 246 0.37 6.41 12.85
CA LEU A 246 0.77 7.78 13.09
C LEU A 246 -0.09 8.74 12.28
N GLN A 247 -0.19 9.97 12.76
CA GLN A 247 -0.78 11.05 11.98
C GLN A 247 0.07 11.30 10.73
N ALA A 248 -0.60 11.52 9.61
CA ALA A 248 -0.01 11.99 8.37
C ALA A 248 -1.01 12.85 7.61
N THR A 249 -0.53 13.63 6.67
CA THR A 249 -1.30 14.55 5.85
C THR A 249 -0.93 14.41 4.38
N ASP A 250 -1.67 15.04 3.50
CA ASP A 250 -1.36 15.09 2.06
C ASP A 250 0.06 15.63 1.79
N LYS A 251 0.57 16.55 2.64
CA LYS A 251 1.91 17.12 2.51
C LYS A 251 3.02 16.07 2.68
N ASP A 252 2.80 15.07 3.52
CA ASP A 252 3.77 14.00 3.75
C ASP A 252 3.92 13.09 2.52
N TYR A 253 2.93 13.11 1.61
CA TYR A 253 2.89 12.33 0.38
C TYR A 253 3.14 13.17 -0.89
N GLU A 254 3.69 14.37 -0.74
CA GLU A 254 3.97 15.27 -1.88
C GLU A 254 4.99 14.68 -2.87
N SER A 255 5.91 13.80 -2.40
CA SER A 255 6.84 13.08 -3.27
C SER A 255 6.14 12.25 -4.34
N TYR A 256 4.99 11.64 -4.01
CA TYR A 256 4.18 10.89 -4.98
C TYR A 256 3.62 11.81 -6.07
N ARG A 257 3.08 12.97 -5.70
CA ARG A 257 2.54 13.95 -6.65
C ARG A 257 3.63 14.52 -7.55
N ARG A 258 4.81 14.84 -6.98
CA ARG A 258 5.98 15.27 -7.78
C ARG A 258 6.39 14.20 -8.79
N PHE A 259 6.45 12.93 -8.37
CA PHE A 259 6.73 11.82 -9.29
C PHE A 259 5.76 11.84 -10.48
N TYR A 260 4.47 11.84 -10.23
CA TYR A 260 3.46 11.83 -11.30
C TYR A 260 3.49 13.09 -12.17
N ALA A 261 3.93 14.24 -11.65
CA ALA A 261 4.08 15.46 -12.44
C ALA A 261 5.21 15.36 -13.47
N THR A 262 6.27 14.61 -13.19
CA THR A 262 7.50 14.56 -13.99
C THR A 262 7.75 13.22 -14.66
N ALA A 263 7.13 12.13 -14.21
CA ALA A 263 7.34 10.79 -14.75
C ALA A 263 6.90 10.69 -16.23
N PRO A 264 7.50 9.78 -17.00
CA PRO A 264 7.03 9.45 -18.33
C PRO A 264 5.56 9.05 -18.36
N MET A 265 4.83 9.44 -19.41
CA MET A 265 3.38 9.17 -19.54
C MET A 265 3.01 7.70 -19.36
N ALA A 266 3.88 6.78 -19.80
CA ALA A 266 3.64 5.34 -19.74
C ALA A 266 3.51 4.78 -18.30
N VAL A 267 3.93 5.55 -17.28
CA VAL A 267 3.90 5.11 -15.86
C VAL A 267 3.10 6.04 -14.94
N ARG A 268 2.36 6.99 -15.50
CA ARG A 268 1.49 7.90 -14.75
C ARG A 268 0.18 7.27 -14.29
#